data_6649eea30b13dc366f06e171b5a9d31a
#
_entry.id   6649eea30b13dc366f06e171b5a9d31a
#
_cell.length_a   1.000
_cell.length_b   1.000
_cell.length_c   1.000
_cell.angle_alpha   90.00
_cell.angle_beta   90.00
_cell.angle_gamma   90.00
#
_symmetry.space_group_name_H-M   'P 1'
#
loop_
_entity.id
_entity.type
_entity.pdbx_description
1 polymer ?
#
loop_
_entity_poly.entity_id
_entity_poly.type
_entity_poly.pdbx_seq_one_letter_code
_entity_poly.pdbx_strand_id
1 'polypeptide(L)'
;MSASLAAFERPRPGGSNTIYDVVRKEIWYRPDMFFYRDMLMMLGRNKKVDEAKQVWGDLKREEVLFDQHTFGDIIRAFLDNGLPSEAMEIYDEMRQSPHPPISLPFRVILKGLLPYPELREKVKDDFLELFPDMIIYDPPEDLFEDQECKREN
;
A
#
# COMPACT_ATOMS: atom_id res chain seq x y z
N MET A 1 13.07 16.97 -23.85
CA MET A 1 13.89 16.04 -23.18
C MET A 1 15.12 16.59 -22.60
N SER A 2 15.87 17.38 -23.32
CA SER A 2 17.09 17.87 -22.76
C SER A 2 16.87 18.74 -21.54
N ALA A 3 15.78 19.44 -21.48
CA ALA A 3 15.51 20.25 -20.31
C ALA A 3 15.39 19.40 -19.07
N SER A 4 14.80 18.22 -19.21
CA SER A 4 14.68 17.32 -18.08
C SER A 4 16.01 16.83 -17.60
N LEU A 5 16.89 16.52 -18.54
CA LEU A 5 18.20 16.07 -18.18
C LEU A 5 18.94 17.11 -17.40
N ALA A 6 18.87 18.34 -17.86
CA ALA A 6 19.55 19.41 -17.18
C ALA A 6 19.07 19.54 -15.74
N ALA A 7 17.79 19.38 -15.54
CA ALA A 7 17.24 19.50 -14.21
C ALA A 7 17.76 18.43 -13.30
N PHE A 8 18.02 17.25 -13.83
CA PHE A 8 18.47 16.18 -12.99
C PHE A 8 19.94 16.17 -12.71
N GLU A 9 20.66 16.97 -13.40
CA GLU A 9 22.09 16.94 -13.20
C GLU A 9 22.56 17.52 -11.92
N ARG A 10 21.69 18.10 -11.17
CA ARG A 10 22.13 18.80 -10.03
C ARG A 10 21.55 18.32 -8.79
N PRO A 11 22.05 17.20 -8.24
CA PRO A 11 21.59 16.80 -6.93
C PRO A 11 21.91 17.88 -5.94
N ARG A 12 21.02 18.05 -4.98
CA ARG A 12 21.22 19.08 -4.04
C ARG A 12 22.12 18.63 -2.98
N PRO A 13 23.21 19.33 -2.71
CA PRO A 13 24.03 19.02 -1.54
C PRO A 13 23.19 19.18 -0.31
N GLY A 14 23.37 18.31 0.62
CA GLY A 14 22.62 18.37 1.84
C GLY A 14 21.23 17.83 1.77
N GLY A 15 20.93 17.12 0.72
CA GLY A 15 19.63 16.47 0.63
C GLY A 15 19.52 15.32 1.59
N SER A 16 18.36 14.70 1.57
CA SER A 16 18.08 13.59 2.44
C SER A 16 19.05 12.44 2.21
N ASN A 17 19.24 11.63 3.25
CA ASN A 17 20.13 10.49 3.17
C ASN A 17 19.41 9.20 2.89
N THR A 18 18.13 9.23 2.64
CA THR A 18 17.40 8.00 2.38
C THR A 18 17.69 7.49 0.99
N ILE A 19 17.58 6.17 0.82
CA ILE A 19 17.73 5.57 -0.48
C ILE A 19 16.71 6.12 -1.45
N TYR A 20 15.51 6.36 -0.97
CA TYR A 20 14.46 6.92 -1.81
C TYR A 20 14.89 8.25 -2.41
N ASP A 21 15.45 9.13 -1.57
CA ASP A 21 15.85 10.45 -2.06
C ASP A 21 16.96 10.36 -3.08
N VAL A 22 17.92 9.48 -2.85
CA VAL A 22 19.01 9.31 -3.79
C VAL A 22 18.49 8.86 -5.15
N VAL A 23 17.65 7.83 -5.15
CA VAL A 23 17.11 7.33 -6.40
C VAL A 23 16.30 8.40 -7.10
N ARG A 24 15.46 9.11 -6.35
CA ARG A 24 14.59 10.09 -6.93
C ARG A 24 15.37 11.21 -7.61
N LYS A 25 16.48 11.60 -7.02
CA LYS A 25 17.25 12.73 -7.54
C LYS A 25 18.17 12.35 -8.67
N GLU A 26 18.53 11.07 -8.76
CA GLU A 26 19.51 10.67 -9.73
C GLU A 26 18.96 9.99 -10.95
N ILE A 27 17.72 9.57 -10.89
CA ILE A 27 17.07 8.94 -12.04
C ILE A 27 16.37 10.01 -12.85
N TRP A 28 16.54 9.92 -14.14
CA TRP A 28 16.03 10.97 -15.01
C TRP A 28 14.56 10.92 -15.26
N TYR A 29 13.93 9.80 -15.06
CA TYR A 29 12.51 9.69 -15.35
C TYR A 29 11.72 9.80 -14.06
N ARG A 30 10.45 10.13 -14.19
CA ARG A 30 9.61 10.23 -13.02
C ARG A 30 9.38 8.85 -12.44
N PRO A 31 9.47 8.71 -11.13
CA PRO A 31 9.10 7.43 -10.53
C PRO A 31 7.65 7.10 -10.85
N ASP A 32 7.40 5.85 -11.17
CA ASP A 32 6.04 5.43 -11.51
C ASP A 32 5.39 4.75 -10.32
N MET A 33 4.17 4.26 -10.56
CA MET A 33 3.38 3.61 -9.54
C MET A 33 4.14 2.46 -8.90
N PHE A 34 4.83 1.67 -9.68
CA PHE A 34 5.51 0.49 -9.15
C PHE A 34 6.71 0.86 -8.30
N PHE A 35 7.40 1.92 -8.66
CA PHE A 35 8.50 2.40 -7.82
C PHE A 35 7.98 2.82 -6.45
N TYR A 36 6.91 3.59 -6.41
CA TYR A 36 6.37 4.05 -5.13
C TYR A 36 5.80 2.90 -4.33
N ARG A 37 5.16 1.94 -5.01
CA ARG A 37 4.66 0.76 -4.32
C ARG A 37 5.79 0.02 -3.63
N ASP A 38 6.84 -0.27 -4.36
CA ASP A 38 7.96 -1.04 -3.80
C ASP A 38 8.64 -0.29 -2.68
N MET A 39 8.78 1.01 -2.83
CA MET A 39 9.39 1.83 -1.80
C MET A 39 8.56 1.83 -0.53
N LEU A 40 7.25 2.02 -0.66
CA LEU A 40 6.38 2.02 0.50
C LEU A 40 6.34 0.66 1.18
N MET A 41 6.32 -0.40 0.41
CA MET A 41 6.31 -1.74 1.01
C MET A 41 7.61 -2.02 1.73
N MET A 42 8.73 -1.59 1.18
CA MET A 42 10.00 -1.75 1.86
C MET A 42 10.04 -0.97 3.17
N LEU A 43 9.57 0.27 3.13
CA LEU A 43 9.57 1.09 4.33
C LEU A 43 8.62 0.53 5.39
N GLY A 44 7.50 -0.04 4.95
CA GLY A 44 6.60 -0.69 5.88
C GLY A 44 7.24 -1.90 6.53
N ARG A 45 7.91 -2.72 5.74
CA ARG A 45 8.58 -3.90 6.29
C ARG A 45 9.66 -3.53 7.31
N ASN A 46 10.27 -2.39 7.14
CA ASN A 46 11.31 -1.93 8.06
C ASN A 46 10.78 -0.97 9.11
N LYS A 47 9.47 -0.80 9.15
CA LYS A 47 8.78 0.04 10.13
C LYS A 47 9.27 1.47 10.15
N LYS A 48 9.63 1.98 8.97
CA LYS A 48 10.09 3.36 8.85
C LYS A 48 8.91 4.24 8.48
N VAL A 49 8.07 4.50 9.47
CA VAL A 49 6.81 5.17 9.27
C VAL A 49 7.00 6.60 8.78
N ASP A 50 7.95 7.33 9.37
CA ASP A 50 8.15 8.72 8.98
C ASP A 50 8.59 8.83 7.53
N GLU A 51 9.48 7.96 7.10
CA GLU A 51 9.91 7.96 5.71
C GLU A 51 8.77 7.56 4.78
N ALA A 52 7.95 6.61 5.22
CA ALA A 52 6.81 6.21 4.41
C ALA A 52 5.84 7.38 4.22
N LYS A 53 5.62 8.15 5.27
CA LYS A 53 4.75 9.32 5.14
C LYS A 53 5.34 10.36 4.21
N GLN A 54 6.64 10.53 4.23
CA GLN A 54 7.30 11.44 3.32
C GLN A 54 7.14 10.98 1.88
N VAL A 55 7.32 9.69 1.63
CA VAL A 55 7.15 9.14 0.30
C VAL A 55 5.71 9.33 -0.17
N TRP A 56 4.77 9.12 0.74
CA TRP A 56 3.36 9.30 0.41
C TRP A 56 3.07 10.73 0.00
N GLY A 57 3.65 11.70 0.71
CA GLY A 57 3.49 13.09 0.34
C GLY A 57 4.06 13.40 -1.02
N ASP A 58 5.23 12.83 -1.33
CA ASP A 58 5.85 13.06 -2.63
C ASP A 58 5.01 12.48 -3.76
N LEU A 59 4.51 11.28 -3.54
CA LEU A 59 3.66 10.62 -4.52
C LEU A 59 2.42 11.46 -4.83
N LYS A 60 1.82 12.04 -3.83
CA LYS A 60 0.64 12.87 -4.04
C LYS A 60 1.00 14.15 -4.80
N ARG A 61 2.13 14.75 -4.47
CA ARG A 61 2.56 15.96 -5.17
C ARG A 61 2.82 15.70 -6.64
N GLU A 62 3.29 14.50 -6.96
CA GLU A 62 3.57 14.16 -8.35
C GLU A 62 2.37 13.54 -9.05
N GLU A 63 1.24 13.47 -8.35
CA GLU A 63 -0.01 13.01 -8.92
C GLU A 63 0.07 11.60 -9.47
N VAL A 64 0.84 10.75 -8.80
CA VAL A 64 0.90 9.34 -9.14
C VAL A 64 -0.29 8.66 -8.48
N LEU A 65 -1.04 7.90 -9.28
CA LEU A 65 -2.22 7.21 -8.77
C LEU A 65 -1.97 5.70 -8.75
N PHE A 66 -2.27 5.10 -7.62
CA PHE A 66 -2.23 3.64 -7.50
C PHE A 66 -3.55 3.06 -7.98
N ASP A 67 -3.48 1.89 -8.62
CA ASP A 67 -4.70 1.16 -8.88
C ASP A 67 -5.11 0.42 -7.62
N GLN A 68 -6.28 -0.21 -7.66
CA GLN A 68 -6.84 -0.86 -6.48
C GLN A 68 -5.97 -2.02 -6.00
N HIS A 69 -5.40 -2.77 -6.91
CA HIS A 69 -4.53 -3.89 -6.53
C HIS A 69 -3.29 -3.40 -5.79
N THR A 70 -2.72 -2.31 -6.27
CA THR A 70 -1.52 -1.76 -5.66
C THR A 70 -1.81 -1.26 -4.25
N PHE A 71 -2.95 -0.59 -4.07
CA PHE A 71 -3.37 -0.18 -2.73
C PHE A 71 -3.46 -1.40 -1.81
N GLY A 72 -4.09 -2.46 -2.30
CA GLY A 72 -4.24 -3.66 -1.48
C GLY A 72 -2.90 -4.24 -1.06
N ASP A 73 -1.95 -4.28 -1.96
CA ASP A 73 -0.64 -4.83 -1.65
C ASP A 73 0.07 -4.02 -0.58
N ILE A 74 0.01 -2.69 -0.70
CA ILE A 74 0.68 -1.82 0.25
C ILE A 74 0.02 -1.93 1.63
N ILE A 75 -1.29 -1.89 1.65
CA ILE A 75 -2.03 -1.98 2.90
C ILE A 75 -1.72 -3.30 3.59
N ARG A 76 -1.71 -4.39 2.82
CA ARG A 76 -1.42 -5.70 3.40
C ARG A 76 -0.02 -5.76 3.97
N ALA A 77 0.95 -5.17 3.28
CA ALA A 77 2.32 -5.16 3.79
C ALA A 77 2.41 -4.42 5.12
N PHE A 78 1.71 -3.30 5.26
CA PHE A 78 1.72 -2.57 6.51
C PHE A 78 1.04 -3.35 7.62
N LEU A 79 -0.08 -4.01 7.30
CA LEU A 79 -0.78 -4.82 8.31
C LEU A 79 0.09 -6.00 8.76
N ASP A 80 0.75 -6.65 7.83
CA ASP A 80 1.59 -7.80 8.17
C ASP A 80 2.77 -7.41 9.02
N ASN A 81 3.14 -6.15 9.01
CA ASN A 81 4.29 -5.68 9.78
C ASN A 81 3.89 -4.91 11.03
N GLY A 82 2.64 -5.03 11.45
CA GLY A 82 2.20 -4.45 12.69
C GLY A 82 1.98 -2.95 12.66
N LEU A 83 1.58 -2.42 11.53
CA LEU A 83 1.34 -0.98 11.36
C LEU A 83 -0.12 -0.74 10.94
N PRO A 84 -1.08 -1.11 11.79
CA PRO A 84 -2.48 -1.01 11.38
C PRO A 84 -2.96 0.44 11.21
N SER A 85 -2.46 1.37 12.01
CA SER A 85 -2.89 2.76 11.86
C SER A 85 -2.51 3.32 10.50
N GLU A 86 -1.26 3.09 10.12
CA GLU A 86 -0.79 3.57 8.82
C GLU A 86 -1.49 2.85 7.69
N ALA A 87 -1.76 1.56 7.87
CA ALA A 87 -2.47 0.81 6.86
C ALA A 87 -3.86 1.39 6.63
N MET A 88 -4.55 1.78 7.70
CA MET A 88 -5.89 2.31 7.55
C MET A 88 -5.90 3.70 6.94
N GLU A 89 -4.85 4.49 7.14
CA GLU A 89 -4.75 5.76 6.44
C GLU A 89 -4.65 5.53 4.93
N ILE A 90 -3.88 4.54 4.53
CA ILE A 90 -3.76 4.20 3.11
C ILE A 90 -5.07 3.63 2.59
N TYR A 91 -5.77 2.86 3.41
CA TYR A 91 -7.07 2.34 3.05
C TYR A 91 -8.06 3.47 2.75
N ASP A 92 -8.04 4.53 3.56
CA ASP A 92 -8.90 5.67 3.30
C ASP A 92 -8.57 6.32 1.96
N GLU A 93 -7.29 6.39 1.62
CA GLU A 93 -6.92 6.93 0.31
C GLU A 93 -7.42 6.03 -0.82
N MET A 94 -7.36 4.72 -0.61
CA MET A 94 -7.88 3.78 -1.59
C MET A 94 -9.36 4.01 -1.83
N ARG A 95 -10.13 4.24 -0.75
CA ARG A 95 -11.57 4.46 -0.87
C ARG A 95 -11.89 5.77 -1.58
N GLN A 96 -10.99 6.74 -1.51
CA GLN A 96 -11.19 8.02 -2.17
C GLN A 96 -10.62 8.05 -3.57
N SER A 97 -9.99 6.99 -4.01
CA SER A 97 -9.35 6.92 -5.31
C SER A 97 -10.40 6.98 -6.42
N PRO A 98 -10.06 7.60 -7.57
CA PRO A 98 -10.98 7.60 -8.70
C PRO A 98 -11.18 6.25 -9.36
N HIS A 99 -10.31 5.29 -9.10
CA HIS A 99 -10.46 3.97 -9.69
C HIS A 99 -11.64 3.23 -9.05
N PRO A 100 -12.44 2.53 -9.83
CA PRO A 100 -13.58 1.81 -9.25
C PRO A 100 -13.10 0.68 -8.36
N PRO A 101 -13.83 0.43 -7.27
CA PRO A 101 -13.46 -0.65 -6.37
C PRO A 101 -13.65 -2.02 -7.00
N ILE A 102 -12.74 -2.93 -6.66
CA ILE A 102 -12.85 -4.32 -7.09
C ILE A 102 -12.66 -5.20 -5.86
N SER A 103 -13.15 -6.42 -5.93
CA SER A 103 -13.27 -7.24 -4.74
C SER A 103 -11.94 -7.82 -4.25
N LEU A 104 -11.04 -8.16 -5.15
CA LEU A 104 -9.83 -8.88 -4.75
C LEU A 104 -8.95 -8.10 -3.79
N PRO A 105 -8.66 -6.82 -4.01
CA PRO A 105 -7.87 -6.09 -3.03
C PRO A 105 -8.50 -6.05 -1.65
N PHE A 106 -9.84 -5.95 -1.59
CA PHE A 106 -10.52 -6.00 -0.31
C PHE A 106 -10.29 -7.31 0.40
N ARG A 107 -10.30 -8.42 -0.33
CA ARG A 107 -10.07 -9.72 0.29
C ARG A 107 -8.65 -9.84 0.81
N VAL A 108 -7.69 -9.29 0.08
CA VAL A 108 -6.30 -9.25 0.53
C VAL A 108 -6.19 -8.49 1.84
N ILE A 109 -6.85 -7.33 1.91
CA ILE A 109 -6.82 -6.50 3.10
C ILE A 109 -7.51 -7.20 4.26
N LEU A 110 -8.66 -7.81 4.01
CA LEU A 110 -9.40 -8.49 5.06
C LEU A 110 -8.58 -9.63 5.67
N LYS A 111 -7.81 -10.32 4.87
CA LYS A 111 -6.95 -11.36 5.40
C LYS A 111 -5.85 -10.79 6.27
N GLY A 112 -5.29 -9.65 5.88
CA GLY A 112 -4.29 -8.98 6.70
C GLY A 112 -4.84 -8.41 7.99
N LEU A 113 -6.16 -8.24 8.07
CA LEU A 113 -6.79 -7.68 9.26
C LEU A 113 -7.21 -8.74 10.27
N LEU A 114 -6.89 -10.00 10.04
CA LEU A 114 -7.26 -11.04 11.00
C LEU A 114 -6.81 -10.72 12.43
N PRO A 115 -5.61 -10.19 12.65
CA PRO A 115 -5.21 -9.83 14.03
C PRO A 115 -5.89 -8.57 14.56
N TYR A 116 -6.67 -7.87 13.74
CA TYR A 116 -7.27 -6.59 14.12
C TYR A 116 -8.78 -6.63 13.90
N PRO A 117 -9.52 -7.31 14.77
CA PRO A 117 -10.93 -7.59 14.49
C PRO A 117 -11.81 -6.36 14.33
N GLU A 118 -11.53 -5.29 15.07
CA GLU A 118 -12.36 -4.11 14.93
C GLU A 118 -12.19 -3.45 13.57
N LEU A 119 -10.96 -3.38 13.11
CA LEU A 119 -10.71 -2.82 11.79
C LEU A 119 -11.25 -3.73 10.72
N ARG A 120 -11.18 -5.04 10.95
CA ARG A 120 -11.70 -5.99 9.99
C ARG A 120 -13.20 -5.81 9.81
N GLU A 121 -13.92 -5.56 10.91
CA GLU A 121 -15.36 -5.35 10.79
C GLU A 121 -15.68 -4.11 9.98
N LYS A 122 -14.91 -3.06 10.16
CA LYS A 122 -15.11 -1.85 9.37
C LYS A 122 -14.93 -2.11 7.88
N VAL A 123 -13.85 -2.77 7.52
CA VAL A 123 -13.57 -3.06 6.11
C VAL A 123 -14.58 -4.06 5.57
N LYS A 124 -14.98 -5.01 6.40
CA LYS A 124 -15.98 -5.99 6.00
C LYS A 124 -17.31 -5.32 5.66
N ASP A 125 -17.72 -4.36 6.49
CA ASP A 125 -18.95 -3.63 6.21
C ASP A 125 -18.84 -2.86 4.90
N ASP A 126 -17.70 -2.23 4.66
CA ASP A 126 -17.49 -1.51 3.41
C ASP A 126 -17.54 -2.48 2.22
N PHE A 127 -16.92 -3.63 2.38
CA PHE A 127 -16.90 -4.63 1.32
C PHE A 127 -18.32 -5.10 0.98
N LEU A 128 -19.09 -5.39 1.99
CA LEU A 128 -20.45 -5.89 1.76
C LEU A 128 -21.34 -4.83 1.16
N GLU A 129 -21.08 -3.56 1.50
CA GLU A 129 -21.84 -2.47 0.91
C GLU A 129 -21.52 -2.35 -0.58
N LEU A 130 -20.25 -2.51 -0.94
CA LEU A 130 -19.84 -2.39 -2.34
C LEU A 130 -20.17 -3.64 -3.14
N PHE A 131 -20.13 -4.79 -2.51
CA PHE A 131 -20.31 -6.07 -3.21
C PHE A 131 -21.31 -6.93 -2.44
N PRO A 132 -22.59 -6.55 -2.47
CA PRO A 132 -23.58 -7.22 -1.62
C PRO A 132 -23.79 -8.69 -1.93
N ASP A 133 -23.43 -9.12 -3.14
CA ASP A 133 -23.65 -10.52 -3.52
C ASP A 133 -22.47 -11.41 -3.16
N MET A 134 -21.42 -10.86 -2.55
CA MET A 134 -20.23 -11.63 -2.26
C MET A 134 -20.21 -12.10 -0.82
N ILE A 135 -19.43 -13.15 -0.57
CA ILE A 135 -19.33 -13.77 0.73
C ILE A 135 -17.94 -13.53 1.31
N ILE A 136 -17.90 -13.24 2.59
CA ILE A 136 -16.65 -13.14 3.33
C ILE A 136 -16.56 -14.33 4.25
N TYR A 137 -15.41 -15.02 4.15
CA TYR A 137 -15.16 -16.14 5.05
C TYR A 137 -14.52 -15.62 6.30
N ASP A 138 -15.15 -15.92 7.44
CA ASP A 138 -14.64 -15.46 8.71
C ASP A 138 -13.68 -16.47 9.31
N PRO A 139 -12.75 -16.01 10.18
CA PRO A 139 -11.99 -16.95 10.96
C PRO A 139 -12.95 -17.74 11.85
N PRO A 140 -12.68 -18.97 12.20
CA PRO A 140 -11.39 -19.63 12.01
C PRO A 140 -11.23 -20.37 10.71
N GLU A 141 -12.21 -20.35 9.86
CA GLU A 141 -12.13 -21.13 8.62
C GLU A 141 -10.97 -20.70 7.75
N ASP A 142 -10.78 -19.40 7.64
CA ASP A 142 -9.66 -18.88 6.87
C ASP A 142 -8.33 -19.36 7.42
N LEU A 143 -8.23 -19.37 8.72
CA LEU A 143 -6.99 -19.78 9.35
C LEU A 143 -6.69 -21.25 9.09
N PHE A 144 -7.71 -22.07 9.17
CA PHE A 144 -7.51 -23.49 8.94
C PHE A 144 -7.10 -23.76 7.52
N GLU A 145 -7.70 -23.07 6.58
CA GLU A 145 -7.36 -23.26 5.19
C GLU A 145 -5.95 -22.90 4.90
N ASP A 146 -5.48 -21.86 5.54
CA ASP A 146 -4.12 -21.44 5.31
C ASP A 146 -3.11 -22.42 5.85
N GLN A 147 -3.53 -23.12 6.87
CA GLN A 147 -2.60 -24.04 7.48
C GLN A 147 -2.59 -25.38 6.86
N GLU A 148 -3.57 -25.70 6.33
CA GLU A 148 -3.62 -26.90 5.83
C GLU A 148 -3.28 -27.02 4.61
N CYS A 149 -3.27 -26.48 4.62
CA CYS A 149 -3.14 -26.20 3.86
C CYS A 149 -2.56 -26.59 3.83
N LYS A 150 -2.63 -26.79 4.11
CA LYS A 150 -2.34 -26.79 4.28
C LYS A 150 -2.42 -27.58 4.64
N ARG A 151 -2.84 -28.31 4.55
CA ARG A 151 -3.19 -28.66 4.78
C ARG A 151 -3.34 -29.15 4.39
N GLU A 152 -3.47 -29.03 3.85
CA GLU A 152 -3.78 -29.00 3.48
C GLU A 152 -3.72 -29.18 3.46
N ASN A 153 -3.62 -29.83 3.26
CA ASN A 153 -3.71 -29.69 3.18
C ASN A 153 -3.44 -29.74 3.07
#